data_adc25d1a801624d7ef0437f1f0643b00
#
_entry.id   adc25d1a801624d7ef0437f1f0643b00
#
_cell.length_a   1.000
_cell.length_b   1.000
_cell.length_c   1.000
_cell.angle_alpha   90.00
_cell.angle_beta   90.00
_cell.angle_gamma   90.00
#
_symmetry.space_group_name_H-M   'P 1'
#
loop_
_entity.id
_entity.type
_entity.pdbx_description
1 polymer ?
#
loop_
_entity_poly.entity_id
_entity_poly.type
_entity_poly.pdbx_seq_one_letter_code
_entity_poly.pdbx_strand_id
1 'polypeptide(L)'
;MLMPGFTGAAQSTSPSQSAVEPARAPVPAAPVPTDPRRPEIQPNLSIDRDPVPSPDIDVPETSSATSDEPAKPGELQKGQNGVYTLHENVDEVLLNCTVVDENGQPVEDLTRDDFRVWEDNVPQRTTSFRHQDLPVSMGILVDNSGSMRDKRTAVNAAAMNLLRNSNRQDSAFIVNFSDRAYLDQGFTSDLVALNRGLAHFDTRGTTALYDAVAASADQLAKHATLPKQVLLIVSDGADNASRLSEQEAIRRVQNLGGPVVYTIGLLYDSDAREYQRAHEALQSLSDDTGGLAYFPRSLGEVDKIASEVAEDIRNQYTIGYHSTRSASLGGYRVLHVEAVSPHHRKLTVRTRRGYYAKPGVVNQTAQGSSTPPPSQ
;
A
#
# COMPACT_ATOMS: atom_id res chain seq x y z
N MET A 1 -76.20 -31.08 -12.44
CA MET A 1 -76.19 -32.38 -13.14
C MET A 1 -74.78 -32.97 -13.11
N LEU A 2 -74.65 -34.03 -12.32
CA LEU A 2 -73.64 -35.06 -12.21
C LEU A 2 -72.13 -34.76 -12.39
N MET A 3 -71.48 -35.00 -11.28
CA MET A 3 -70.09 -35.57 -11.23
C MET A 3 -70.03 -37.01 -11.81
N PRO A 4 -68.81 -37.51 -12.15
CA PRO A 4 -68.03 -38.36 -11.25
C PRO A 4 -66.52 -37.96 -11.32
N GLY A 5 -65.66 -37.97 -10.32
CA GLY A 5 -65.29 -39.04 -9.38
C GLY A 5 -64.20 -39.92 -9.91
N PHE A 6 -62.87 -39.56 -9.63
CA PHE A 6 -61.78 -40.58 -9.73
C PHE A 6 -60.85 -40.41 -8.52
N THR A 7 -60.87 -41.45 -7.70
CA THR A 7 -59.93 -41.76 -6.63
C THR A 7 -58.61 -42.28 -7.19
N GLY A 8 -57.50 -41.73 -6.75
CA GLY A 8 -56.17 -42.22 -7.01
C GLY A 8 -55.28 -42.13 -5.78
N ALA A 9 -54.82 -43.26 -5.30
CA ALA A 9 -54.17 -43.55 -4.04
C ALA A 9 -52.84 -42.78 -3.81
N ALA A 10 -52.69 -42.33 -2.59
CA ALA A 10 -51.43 -41.82 -2.06
C ALA A 10 -50.43 -42.94 -1.85
N GLN A 11 -49.26 -42.85 -2.47
CA GLN A 11 -48.08 -43.56 -2.04
C GLN A 11 -47.15 -42.60 -1.32
N SER A 12 -46.98 -42.85 -0.03
CA SER A 12 -46.03 -42.24 0.88
C SER A 12 -44.62 -42.75 0.56
N THR A 13 -43.74 -41.89 0.05
CA THR A 13 -42.31 -42.15 0.04
C THR A 13 -41.68 -41.20 1.06
N SER A 14 -41.14 -41.80 2.13
CA SER A 14 -40.32 -41.14 3.14
C SER A 14 -39.05 -40.56 2.51
N PRO A 15 -38.60 -39.34 2.86
CA PRO A 15 -37.29 -38.83 2.46
C PRO A 15 -36.19 -39.46 3.31
N SER A 16 -35.21 -40.06 2.64
CA SER A 16 -33.92 -40.47 3.22
C SER A 16 -33.23 -39.27 3.85
N GLN A 17 -32.93 -39.35 5.12
CA GLN A 17 -32.02 -38.46 5.81
C GLN A 17 -30.60 -38.71 5.24
N SER A 18 -30.11 -37.81 4.39
CA SER A 18 -28.70 -37.69 4.08
C SER A 18 -27.98 -37.04 5.26
N ALA A 19 -27.13 -37.82 5.90
CA ALA A 19 -26.25 -37.33 6.97
C ALA A 19 -25.35 -36.23 6.39
N VAL A 20 -25.43 -35.03 6.97
CA VAL A 20 -24.53 -33.91 6.72
C VAL A 20 -23.23 -34.24 7.45
N GLU A 21 -22.20 -34.53 6.69
CA GLU A 21 -20.84 -34.69 7.17
C GLU A 21 -20.34 -33.32 7.68
N PRO A 22 -19.76 -33.20 8.90
CA PRO A 22 -19.28 -31.92 9.39
C PRO A 22 -18.11 -31.42 8.54
N ALA A 23 -18.21 -30.18 8.06
CA ALA A 23 -17.19 -29.49 7.31
C ALA A 23 -15.82 -29.57 8.03
N ARG A 24 -14.87 -30.19 7.38
CA ARG A 24 -13.48 -30.31 7.82
C ARG A 24 -12.87 -28.92 7.82
N ALA A 25 -12.35 -28.46 8.95
CA ALA A 25 -11.60 -27.21 9.06
C ALA A 25 -10.44 -27.17 8.05
N PRO A 26 -10.15 -26.03 7.43
CA PRO A 26 -9.03 -25.92 6.50
C PRO A 26 -7.71 -26.19 7.21
N VAL A 27 -7.01 -27.20 6.73
CA VAL A 27 -5.65 -27.51 7.18
C VAL A 27 -4.75 -26.38 6.71
N PRO A 28 -3.92 -25.75 7.57
CA PRO A 28 -2.96 -24.74 7.11
C PRO A 28 -2.02 -25.38 6.10
N ALA A 29 -1.90 -24.74 4.94
CA ALA A 29 -0.99 -25.17 3.88
C ALA A 29 0.45 -25.18 4.42
N ALA A 30 1.13 -26.31 4.24
CA ALA A 30 2.54 -26.44 4.54
C ALA A 30 3.36 -25.40 3.74
N PRO A 31 4.41 -24.81 4.29
CA PRO A 31 5.27 -23.89 3.56
C PRO A 31 5.84 -24.58 2.33
N VAL A 32 5.63 -23.97 1.16
CA VAL A 32 6.22 -24.44 -0.11
C VAL A 32 7.73 -24.30 0.02
N PRO A 33 8.52 -25.35 -0.26
CA PRO A 33 9.97 -25.25 -0.25
C PRO A 33 10.41 -24.25 -1.32
N THR A 34 11.11 -23.20 -0.92
CA THR A 34 11.75 -22.27 -1.84
C THR A 34 12.93 -22.99 -2.50
N ASP A 35 12.83 -23.21 -3.81
CA ASP A 35 13.94 -23.74 -4.62
C ASP A 35 15.05 -22.67 -4.65
N PRO A 36 16.26 -22.92 -4.11
CA PRO A 36 17.35 -21.95 -4.08
C PRO A 36 17.94 -21.63 -5.46
N ARG A 37 17.44 -22.23 -6.54
CA ARG A 37 17.91 -22.04 -7.92
C ARG A 37 17.01 -21.13 -8.76
N ARG A 38 15.90 -20.63 -8.22
CA ARG A 38 15.05 -19.70 -8.96
C ARG A 38 15.67 -18.31 -8.82
N PRO A 39 16.12 -17.66 -9.92
CA PRO A 39 16.60 -16.29 -9.84
C PRO A 39 15.44 -15.41 -9.31
N GLU A 40 15.74 -14.58 -8.32
CA GLU A 40 14.81 -13.61 -7.78
C GLU A 40 14.42 -12.66 -8.90
N ILE A 41 13.18 -12.76 -9.39
CA ILE A 41 12.66 -11.90 -10.45
C ILE A 41 12.39 -10.54 -9.82
N GLN A 42 13.25 -9.57 -10.07
CA GLN A 42 13.05 -8.20 -9.64
C GLN A 42 12.31 -7.45 -10.75
N PRO A 43 11.14 -6.88 -10.49
CA PRO A 43 10.49 -5.97 -11.43
C PRO A 43 11.34 -4.71 -11.57
N ASN A 44 11.51 -4.25 -12.80
CA ASN A 44 12.38 -3.12 -13.12
C ASN A 44 11.57 -1.99 -13.74
N LEU A 45 11.80 -0.74 -13.27
CA LEU A 45 11.34 0.46 -13.93
C LEU A 45 12.34 0.80 -15.05
N SER A 46 11.89 0.68 -16.30
CA SER A 46 12.70 1.09 -17.45
C SER A 46 12.45 2.57 -17.74
N ILE A 47 13.51 3.35 -17.89
CA ILE A 47 13.41 4.75 -18.30
C ILE A 47 13.23 4.77 -19.81
N ASP A 48 12.19 5.49 -20.30
CA ASP A 48 11.91 5.60 -21.72
C ASP A 48 13.01 6.48 -22.40
N ARG A 49 13.68 5.89 -23.39
CA ARG A 49 14.40 6.45 -24.53
C ARG A 49 15.87 6.82 -24.46
N ASP A 50 16.52 6.93 -23.32
CA ASP A 50 17.98 6.97 -23.35
C ASP A 50 18.52 6.12 -22.20
N PRO A 51 19.26 5.03 -22.46
CA PRO A 51 20.00 4.37 -21.42
C PRO A 51 21.06 5.34 -20.94
N VAL A 52 20.79 6.04 -19.85
CA VAL A 52 21.84 6.74 -19.12
C VAL A 52 22.78 5.64 -18.62
N PRO A 53 24.05 5.57 -19.06
CA PRO A 53 24.98 4.63 -18.50
C PRO A 53 25.06 4.90 -17.01
N SER A 54 24.81 3.86 -16.22
CA SER A 54 25.12 3.90 -14.78
C SER A 54 26.55 4.36 -14.65
N PRO A 55 26.87 5.43 -13.91
CA PRO A 55 28.25 5.70 -13.61
C PRO A 55 28.72 4.59 -12.70
N ASP A 56 29.48 3.63 -13.24
CA ASP A 56 30.34 2.81 -12.45
C ASP A 56 31.34 3.74 -11.78
N ILE A 57 31.03 4.14 -10.56
CA ILE A 57 32.00 4.82 -9.72
C ILE A 57 32.89 3.71 -9.18
N ASP A 58 34.00 3.50 -9.87
CA ASP A 58 35.20 2.88 -9.29
C ASP A 58 35.59 3.75 -8.08
N VAL A 59 35.16 3.35 -6.91
CA VAL A 59 35.67 3.90 -5.65
C VAL A 59 36.98 3.18 -5.37
N PRO A 60 38.15 3.88 -5.40
CA PRO A 60 39.41 3.26 -5.00
C PRO A 60 39.28 2.86 -3.53
N GLU A 61 39.53 1.61 -3.25
CA GLU A 61 39.70 1.06 -1.91
C GLU A 61 40.84 1.81 -1.20
N THR A 62 40.50 2.77 -0.35
CA THR A 62 41.44 3.29 0.64
C THR A 62 41.15 2.54 1.94
N SER A 63 41.99 1.54 2.16
CA SER A 63 42.17 0.85 3.43
C SER A 63 42.59 1.83 4.52
N SER A 64 41.72 2.05 5.49
CA SER A 64 42.13 2.40 6.86
C SER A 64 41.13 1.79 7.82
N ALA A 65 41.60 0.71 8.42
CA ALA A 65 40.96 -0.01 9.47
C ALA A 65 40.73 0.89 10.70
N THR A 66 39.48 1.11 11.04
CA THR A 66 39.05 1.24 12.44
C THR A 66 37.79 0.43 12.54
N SER A 67 37.90 -0.69 13.20
CA SER A 67 36.81 -1.64 13.50
C SER A 67 35.88 -1.04 14.53
N ASP A 68 34.83 -0.35 14.07
CA ASP A 68 33.61 -0.17 14.83
C ASP A 68 32.57 -1.13 14.24
N GLU A 69 32.57 -2.34 14.76
CA GLU A 69 31.51 -3.30 14.51
C GLU A 69 30.22 -2.75 15.16
N PRO A 70 29.10 -2.61 14.43
CA PRO A 70 27.85 -2.12 15.02
C PRO A 70 27.39 -3.10 16.10
N ALA A 71 27.16 -2.57 17.30
CA ALA A 71 26.71 -3.32 18.45
C ALA A 71 25.45 -4.14 18.15
N LYS A 72 25.43 -5.39 18.56
CA LYS A 72 24.26 -6.27 18.45
C LYS A 72 23.12 -5.76 19.35
N PRO A 73 21.85 -5.83 18.93
CA PRO A 73 20.73 -5.44 19.78
C PRO A 73 20.72 -6.18 21.11
N GLY A 74 20.61 -5.45 22.22
CA GLY A 74 20.64 -6.01 23.56
C GLY A 74 22.02 -6.09 24.21
N GLU A 75 23.09 -5.60 23.59
CA GLU A 75 24.44 -5.59 24.13
C GLU A 75 24.69 -4.32 24.96
N LEU A 76 25.13 -4.52 26.20
CA LEU A 76 25.56 -3.42 27.08
C LEU A 76 26.95 -2.96 26.70
N GLN A 77 27.07 -1.83 26.05
CA GLN A 77 28.39 -1.22 25.78
C GLN A 77 28.80 -0.31 26.94
N LYS A 78 30.02 -0.55 27.44
CA LYS A 78 30.63 0.27 28.46
C LYS A 78 31.31 1.47 27.79
N GLY A 79 30.71 2.66 27.89
CA GLY A 79 31.33 3.90 27.43
C GLY A 79 32.62 4.23 28.19
N GLN A 80 33.47 5.07 27.61
CA GLN A 80 34.77 5.48 28.20
C GLN A 80 34.65 6.11 29.59
N ASN A 81 33.48 6.54 30.02
CA ASN A 81 33.20 7.11 31.35
C ASN A 81 32.55 6.10 32.32
N GLY A 82 32.63 4.81 32.06
CA GLY A 82 32.07 3.78 32.95
C GLY A 82 30.54 3.67 32.99
N VAL A 83 29.84 4.45 32.15
CA VAL A 83 28.38 4.40 32.00
C VAL A 83 28.04 3.29 30.99
N TYR A 84 27.13 2.39 31.40
CA TYR A 84 26.61 1.37 30.51
C TYR A 84 25.45 1.96 29.70
N THR A 85 25.55 1.93 28.37
CA THR A 85 24.47 2.34 27.47
C THR A 85 23.84 1.07 26.89
N LEU A 86 22.56 0.87 27.15
CA LEU A 86 21.75 -0.15 26.51
C LEU A 86 21.23 0.45 25.20
N HIS A 87 21.66 -0.08 24.07
CA HIS A 87 21.05 0.23 22.78
C HIS A 87 19.88 -0.73 22.53
N GLU A 88 18.69 -0.30 22.88
CA GLU A 88 17.46 -0.98 22.52
C GLU A 88 16.93 -0.34 21.24
N ASN A 89 16.99 -1.07 20.11
CA ASN A 89 16.34 -0.63 18.88
C ASN A 89 14.84 -0.81 19.05
N VAL A 90 14.16 0.26 19.41
CA VAL A 90 12.71 0.28 19.53
C VAL A 90 12.15 0.85 18.23
N ASP A 91 11.80 -0.06 17.30
CA ASP A 91 11.18 0.33 16.04
C ASP A 91 9.74 0.76 16.30
N GLU A 92 9.44 2.04 16.03
CA GLU A 92 8.06 2.54 16.05
C GLU A 92 7.33 2.11 14.80
N VAL A 93 6.18 1.45 14.96
CA VAL A 93 5.28 1.11 13.87
C VAL A 93 4.31 2.26 13.67
N LEU A 94 4.34 2.86 12.48
CA LEU A 94 3.43 3.95 12.10
C LEU A 94 2.27 3.42 11.28
N LEU A 95 1.04 3.79 11.66
CA LEU A 95 -0.20 3.45 10.99
C LEU A 95 -0.85 4.73 10.46
N ASN A 96 -1.14 4.77 9.17
CA ASN A 96 -2.02 5.77 8.60
C ASN A 96 -3.45 5.23 8.66
N CYS A 97 -4.34 5.99 9.29
CA CYS A 97 -5.72 5.60 9.52
C CYS A 97 -6.65 6.68 8.99
N THR A 98 -7.59 6.31 8.13
CA THR A 98 -8.76 7.16 7.82
C THR A 98 -9.93 6.69 8.64
N VAL A 99 -10.66 7.61 9.24
CA VAL A 99 -11.87 7.29 10.02
C VAL A 99 -13.08 7.93 9.36
N VAL A 100 -14.10 7.12 9.17
CA VAL A 100 -15.39 7.60 8.62
C VAL A 100 -16.54 7.26 9.55
N ASP A 101 -17.58 8.09 9.51
CA ASP A 101 -18.84 7.87 10.23
C ASP A 101 -19.73 6.83 9.53
N GLU A 102 -20.96 6.65 10.04
CA GLU A 102 -21.96 5.74 9.48
C GLU A 102 -22.45 6.13 8.07
N ASN A 103 -22.23 7.38 7.65
CA ASN A 103 -22.58 7.92 6.34
C ASN A 103 -21.39 7.90 5.36
N GLY A 104 -20.22 7.40 5.81
CA GLY A 104 -18.99 7.41 5.03
C GLY A 104 -18.29 8.78 5.00
N GLN A 105 -18.68 9.73 5.86
CA GLN A 105 -18.04 11.04 5.92
C GLN A 105 -16.77 10.96 6.78
N PRO A 106 -15.68 11.62 6.37
CA PRO A 106 -14.47 11.71 7.17
C PRO A 106 -14.74 12.32 8.55
N VAL A 107 -14.14 11.76 9.59
CA VAL A 107 -14.19 12.26 10.97
C VAL A 107 -12.81 12.74 11.35
N GLU A 108 -12.68 14.04 11.69
CA GLU A 108 -11.41 14.74 11.86
C GLU A 108 -11.18 15.24 13.29
N ASP A 109 -12.16 15.08 14.19
CA ASP A 109 -12.16 15.61 15.55
C ASP A 109 -11.73 14.60 16.62
N LEU A 110 -11.18 13.44 16.21
CA LEU A 110 -10.77 12.41 17.13
C LEU A 110 -9.41 12.72 17.76
N THR A 111 -9.27 12.26 19.01
CA THR A 111 -8.06 12.36 19.79
C THR A 111 -7.35 11.02 19.91
N ARG A 112 -6.11 11.02 20.45
CA ARG A 112 -5.36 9.79 20.71
C ARG A 112 -6.14 8.78 21.55
N ASP A 113 -6.91 9.26 22.53
CA ASP A 113 -7.60 8.40 23.50
C ASP A 113 -8.83 7.69 22.91
N ASP A 114 -9.29 8.14 21.73
CA ASP A 114 -10.37 7.51 20.99
C ASP A 114 -9.91 6.25 20.24
N PHE A 115 -8.60 6.04 20.06
CA PHE A 115 -8.07 4.91 19.30
C PHE A 115 -7.62 3.75 20.17
N ARG A 116 -7.83 2.54 19.66
CA ARG A 116 -7.34 1.28 20.21
C ARG A 116 -6.64 0.51 19.11
N VAL A 117 -5.44 0.02 19.39
CA VAL A 117 -4.59 -0.70 18.43
C VAL A 117 -4.28 -2.09 18.96
N TRP A 118 -4.39 -3.10 18.10
CA TRP A 118 -3.98 -4.48 18.37
C TRP A 118 -3.05 -4.97 17.27
N GLU A 119 -2.04 -5.71 17.70
CA GLU A 119 -1.14 -6.48 16.83
C GLU A 119 -1.25 -7.95 17.22
N ASP A 120 -1.58 -8.83 16.27
CA ASP A 120 -1.81 -10.27 16.52
C ASP A 120 -2.78 -10.51 17.70
N ASN A 121 -3.84 -9.70 17.82
CA ASN A 121 -4.82 -9.66 18.91
C ASN A 121 -4.25 -9.21 20.28
N VAL A 122 -3.02 -8.75 20.35
CA VAL A 122 -2.42 -8.20 21.57
C VAL A 122 -2.58 -6.67 21.55
N PRO A 123 -3.20 -6.06 22.58
CA PRO A 123 -3.36 -4.60 22.61
C PRO A 123 -2.00 -3.91 22.70
N GLN A 124 -1.84 -2.85 21.91
CA GLN A 124 -0.64 -2.04 21.83
C GLN A 124 -0.88 -0.65 22.40
N ARG A 125 0.14 -0.10 23.06
CA ARG A 125 0.06 1.26 23.59
C ARG A 125 0.50 2.26 22.53
N THR A 126 -0.39 3.19 22.16
CA THR A 126 -0.07 4.31 21.27
C THR A 126 1.01 5.21 21.90
N THR A 127 2.10 5.42 21.21
CA THR A 127 3.24 6.27 21.63
C THR A 127 3.21 7.62 20.96
N SER A 128 2.85 7.70 19.69
CA SER A 128 2.69 8.95 18.97
C SER A 128 1.32 9.02 18.28
N PHE A 129 0.82 10.25 18.12
CA PHE A 129 -0.44 10.54 17.46
C PHE A 129 -0.35 11.89 16.75
N ARG A 130 -0.74 11.92 15.49
CA ARG A 130 -0.77 13.13 14.67
C ARG A 130 -2.01 13.11 13.79
N HIS A 131 -2.66 14.26 13.68
CA HIS A 131 -3.68 14.55 12.69
C HIS A 131 -3.28 15.88 12.05
N GLN A 132 -2.48 15.80 11.00
CA GLN A 132 -1.95 16.96 10.29
C GLN A 132 -1.81 16.61 8.83
N ASP A 133 -1.99 17.58 7.95
CA ASP A 133 -1.67 17.46 6.54
C ASP A 133 -0.15 17.34 6.34
N LEU A 134 0.36 16.13 6.44
CA LEU A 134 1.77 15.83 6.23
C LEU A 134 2.06 15.69 4.73
N PRO A 135 3.20 16.23 4.26
CA PRO A 135 3.58 16.09 2.86
C PRO A 135 3.82 14.63 2.48
N VAL A 136 3.54 14.30 1.22
CA VAL A 136 3.45 12.95 0.69
C VAL A 136 4.44 12.71 -0.45
N SER A 137 5.16 11.59 -0.39
CA SER A 137 5.84 11.00 -1.55
C SER A 137 4.85 10.11 -2.29
N MET A 138 4.44 10.51 -3.50
CA MET A 138 3.37 9.87 -4.26
C MET A 138 3.88 9.24 -5.56
N GLY A 139 3.51 7.97 -5.81
CA GLY A 139 3.64 7.35 -7.12
C GLY A 139 2.29 7.36 -7.84
N ILE A 140 2.24 7.86 -9.07
CA ILE A 140 1.06 7.77 -9.93
C ILE A 140 1.36 6.79 -11.04
N LEU A 141 0.64 5.66 -11.01
CA LEU A 141 0.78 4.55 -11.95
C LEU A 141 -0.41 4.59 -12.89
N VAL A 142 -0.16 4.78 -14.16
CA VAL A 142 -1.24 4.85 -15.16
C VAL A 142 -1.06 3.74 -16.18
N ASP A 143 -2.10 2.95 -16.31
CA ASP A 143 -2.19 1.92 -17.33
C ASP A 143 -2.13 2.54 -18.73
N ASN A 144 -1.26 1.98 -19.55
CA ASN A 144 -1.01 2.41 -20.93
C ASN A 144 -1.30 1.27 -21.92
N SER A 145 -2.09 0.28 -21.51
CA SER A 145 -2.58 -0.80 -22.37
C SER A 145 -3.48 -0.27 -23.49
N GLY A 146 -3.73 -1.12 -24.49
CA GLY A 146 -4.48 -0.73 -25.68
C GLY A 146 -5.91 -0.24 -25.41
N SER A 147 -6.57 -0.76 -24.37
CA SER A 147 -7.94 -0.41 -23.95
C SER A 147 -8.03 1.00 -23.32
N MET A 148 -6.93 1.52 -22.79
CA MET A 148 -6.86 2.84 -22.16
C MET A 148 -6.84 4.01 -23.16
N ARG A 149 -6.72 3.76 -24.47
CA ARG A 149 -6.51 4.80 -25.49
C ARG A 149 -7.48 5.98 -25.38
N ASP A 150 -8.77 5.69 -25.33
CA ASP A 150 -9.81 6.72 -25.30
C ASP A 150 -10.03 7.31 -23.89
N LYS A 151 -9.48 6.67 -22.86
CA LYS A 151 -9.62 7.05 -21.46
C LYS A 151 -8.49 7.96 -20.96
N ARG A 152 -7.30 7.87 -21.59
CA ARG A 152 -6.06 8.55 -21.14
C ARG A 152 -6.18 10.05 -20.95
N THR A 153 -6.87 10.75 -21.84
CA THR A 153 -7.01 12.21 -21.73
C THR A 153 -7.73 12.60 -20.43
N ALA A 154 -8.82 11.91 -20.09
CA ALA A 154 -9.57 12.16 -18.86
C ALA A 154 -8.76 11.76 -17.62
N VAL A 155 -8.09 10.61 -17.67
CA VAL A 155 -7.22 10.13 -16.58
C VAL A 155 -6.07 11.10 -16.30
N ASN A 156 -5.39 11.57 -17.33
CA ASN A 156 -4.31 12.54 -17.18
C ASN A 156 -4.81 13.89 -16.59
N ALA A 157 -6.00 14.34 -17.02
CA ALA A 157 -6.61 15.54 -16.44
C ALA A 157 -6.94 15.37 -14.96
N ALA A 158 -7.51 14.22 -14.57
CA ALA A 158 -7.83 13.91 -13.18
C ALA A 158 -6.58 13.75 -12.31
N ALA A 159 -5.53 13.08 -12.81
CA ALA A 159 -4.24 12.99 -12.13
C ALA A 159 -3.61 14.37 -11.91
N MET A 160 -3.68 15.25 -12.91
CA MET A 160 -3.21 16.64 -12.77
C MET A 160 -4.07 17.45 -11.80
N ASN A 161 -5.38 17.18 -11.73
CA ASN A 161 -6.27 17.81 -10.75
C ASN A 161 -5.92 17.38 -9.31
N LEU A 162 -5.71 16.09 -9.10
CA LEU A 162 -5.21 15.56 -7.82
C LEU A 162 -3.92 16.27 -7.41
N LEU A 163 -2.92 16.34 -8.28
CA LEU A 163 -1.63 16.98 -8.02
C LEU A 163 -1.74 18.48 -7.70
N ARG A 164 -2.65 19.20 -8.37
CA ARG A 164 -2.90 20.63 -8.09
C ARG A 164 -3.59 20.86 -6.74
N ASN A 165 -4.45 19.92 -6.32
CA ASN A 165 -5.21 19.99 -5.07
C ASN A 165 -4.45 19.39 -3.89
N SER A 166 -3.29 18.77 -4.16
CA SER A 166 -2.39 18.23 -3.14
C SER A 166 -1.57 19.31 -2.45
N ASN A 167 -0.87 18.96 -1.37
CA ASN A 167 0.00 19.86 -0.65
C ASN A 167 1.18 20.29 -1.54
N ARG A 168 1.54 21.58 -1.51
CA ARG A 168 2.67 22.13 -2.31
C ARG A 168 4.03 21.50 -1.98
N GLN A 169 4.15 20.86 -0.82
CA GLN A 169 5.35 20.14 -0.40
C GLN A 169 5.37 18.69 -0.85
N ASP A 170 4.28 18.21 -1.48
CA ASP A 170 4.22 16.86 -2.03
C ASP A 170 5.23 16.71 -3.16
N SER A 171 5.77 15.51 -3.27
CA SER A 171 6.63 15.12 -4.37
C SER A 171 6.07 13.86 -5.02
N ALA A 172 5.93 13.88 -6.33
CA ALA A 172 5.36 12.77 -7.07
C ALA A 172 6.30 12.26 -8.17
N PHE A 173 6.14 10.98 -8.53
CA PHE A 173 6.72 10.39 -9.73
C PHE A 173 5.62 9.75 -10.57
N ILE A 174 5.88 9.61 -11.88
CA ILE A 174 4.93 9.04 -12.84
C ILE A 174 5.50 7.75 -13.41
N VAL A 175 4.69 6.70 -13.35
CA VAL A 175 4.93 5.43 -14.02
C VAL A 175 3.80 5.16 -15.01
N ASN A 176 4.10 5.05 -16.29
CA ASN A 176 3.19 4.47 -17.23
C ASN A 176 3.53 3.00 -17.44
N PHE A 177 2.54 2.13 -17.47
CA PHE A 177 2.78 0.70 -17.61
C PHE A 177 1.85 0.06 -18.64
N SER A 178 2.38 -0.94 -19.34
CA SER A 178 1.65 -1.83 -20.24
C SER A 178 2.21 -3.25 -20.05
N ASP A 179 2.94 -3.79 -21.02
CA ASP A 179 3.70 -5.04 -20.87
C ASP A 179 4.92 -4.91 -19.94
N ARG A 180 5.31 -3.68 -19.62
CA ARG A 180 6.37 -3.28 -18.66
C ARG A 180 6.00 -1.98 -17.98
N ALA A 181 6.70 -1.68 -16.91
CA ALA A 181 6.62 -0.41 -16.20
C ALA A 181 7.74 0.54 -16.65
N TYR A 182 7.38 1.80 -16.91
CA TYR A 182 8.29 2.86 -17.36
C TYR A 182 8.21 4.04 -16.38
N LEU A 183 9.38 4.47 -15.86
CA LEU A 183 9.48 5.67 -15.04
C LEU A 183 9.59 6.89 -15.96
N ASP A 184 8.48 7.49 -16.31
CA ASP A 184 8.44 8.64 -17.24
C ASP A 184 8.78 9.97 -16.57
N GLN A 185 8.59 10.08 -15.25
CA GLN A 185 9.02 11.21 -14.45
C GLN A 185 9.43 10.75 -13.06
N GLY A 186 10.67 11.01 -12.66
CA GLY A 186 11.14 10.82 -11.29
C GLY A 186 10.54 11.82 -10.31
N PHE A 187 10.81 11.65 -9.02
CA PHE A 187 10.26 12.50 -7.96
C PHE A 187 10.48 14.00 -8.22
N THR A 188 9.39 14.76 -8.22
CA THR A 188 9.39 16.22 -8.34
C THR A 188 8.08 16.81 -7.81
N SER A 189 8.11 18.09 -7.44
CA SER A 189 6.91 18.92 -7.18
C SER A 189 6.56 19.82 -8.38
N ASP A 190 7.34 19.77 -9.47
CA ASP A 190 7.08 20.54 -10.68
C ASP A 190 5.92 19.94 -11.48
N LEU A 191 4.77 20.61 -11.46
CA LEU A 191 3.58 20.19 -12.17
C LEU A 191 3.76 20.13 -13.71
N VAL A 192 4.68 20.92 -14.27
CA VAL A 192 4.96 20.89 -15.72
C VAL A 192 5.73 19.63 -16.08
N ALA A 193 6.69 19.23 -15.25
CA ALA A 193 7.43 17.98 -15.42
C ALA A 193 6.51 16.77 -15.26
N LEU A 194 5.65 16.75 -14.21
CA LEU A 194 4.68 15.69 -13.97
C LEU A 194 3.67 15.57 -15.13
N ASN A 195 3.17 16.69 -15.66
CA ASN A 195 2.28 16.68 -16.82
C ASN A 195 2.96 16.10 -18.07
N ARG A 196 4.25 16.37 -18.27
CA ARG A 196 5.02 15.75 -19.36
C ARG A 196 5.13 14.23 -19.18
N GLY A 197 5.41 13.76 -17.98
CA GLY A 197 5.43 12.32 -17.68
C GLY A 197 4.09 11.64 -17.95
N LEU A 198 2.98 12.26 -17.56
CA LEU A 198 1.62 11.78 -17.87
C LEU A 198 1.30 11.80 -19.36
N ALA A 199 1.89 12.72 -20.13
CA ALA A 199 1.65 12.84 -21.57
C ALA A 199 2.40 11.78 -22.39
N HIS A 200 3.34 11.06 -21.82
CA HIS A 200 3.99 9.92 -22.46
C HIS A 200 3.04 8.72 -22.49
N PHE A 201 2.29 8.59 -23.58
CA PHE A 201 1.44 7.42 -23.77
C PHE A 201 1.57 6.86 -25.19
N ASP A 202 1.76 5.56 -25.23
CA ASP A 202 1.76 4.75 -26.44
C ASP A 202 0.89 3.55 -26.15
N THR A 203 -0.44 3.81 -26.16
CA THR A 203 -1.46 2.85 -25.74
C THR A 203 -1.46 1.61 -26.60
N ARG A 204 -0.72 0.62 -26.18
CA ARG A 204 -0.58 -0.70 -26.82
C ARG A 204 -0.11 -1.74 -25.81
N GLY A 205 -0.26 -3.00 -26.18
CA GLY A 205 0.21 -4.13 -25.38
C GLY A 205 -0.78 -4.59 -24.32
N THR A 206 -0.27 -5.30 -23.39
CA THR A 206 -0.93 -6.00 -22.29
C THR A 206 -0.82 -5.19 -20.99
N THR A 207 -1.24 -5.75 -19.84
CA THR A 207 -1.28 -5.05 -18.57
C THR A 207 -0.42 -5.79 -17.54
N ALA A 208 0.78 -5.28 -17.21
CA ALA A 208 1.67 -5.80 -16.18
C ALA A 208 1.51 -5.00 -14.87
N LEU A 209 0.32 -5.08 -14.27
CA LEU A 209 -0.07 -4.31 -13.09
C LEU A 209 0.80 -4.64 -11.87
N TYR A 210 0.98 -5.93 -11.56
CA TYR A 210 1.70 -6.35 -10.35
C TYR A 210 3.19 -6.01 -10.41
N ASP A 211 3.82 -6.15 -11.59
CA ASP A 211 5.20 -5.73 -11.81
C ASP A 211 5.34 -4.22 -11.64
N ALA A 212 4.39 -3.41 -12.14
CA ALA A 212 4.39 -1.97 -12.01
C ALA A 212 4.23 -1.52 -10.54
N VAL A 213 3.34 -2.17 -9.80
CA VAL A 213 3.14 -1.90 -8.36
C VAL A 213 4.41 -2.20 -7.57
N ALA A 214 5.02 -3.37 -7.79
CA ALA A 214 6.22 -3.76 -7.07
C ALA A 214 7.41 -2.84 -7.39
N ALA A 215 7.62 -2.50 -8.67
CA ALA A 215 8.68 -1.58 -9.08
C ALA A 215 8.48 -0.17 -8.53
N SER A 216 7.23 0.30 -8.45
CA SER A 216 6.90 1.61 -7.87
C SER A 216 7.06 1.63 -6.36
N ALA A 217 6.76 0.53 -5.68
CA ALA A 217 7.05 0.38 -4.26
C ALA A 217 8.58 0.43 -3.99
N ASP A 218 9.38 -0.20 -4.84
CA ASP A 218 10.86 -0.10 -4.76
C ASP A 218 11.35 1.32 -5.01
N GLN A 219 10.73 2.05 -5.95
CA GLN A 219 11.04 3.46 -6.22
C GLN A 219 10.73 4.33 -5.00
N LEU A 220 9.61 4.10 -4.31
CA LEU A 220 9.29 4.77 -3.04
C LEU A 220 10.36 4.43 -1.98
N ALA A 221 10.67 3.16 -1.79
CA ALA A 221 11.63 2.74 -0.76
C ALA A 221 13.02 3.35 -0.93
N LYS A 222 13.46 3.56 -2.18
CA LYS A 222 14.78 4.07 -2.50
C LYS A 222 14.86 5.60 -2.50
N HIS A 223 13.79 6.28 -2.88
CA HIS A 223 13.84 7.71 -3.22
C HIS A 223 12.82 8.58 -2.50
N ALA A 224 11.86 8.00 -1.75
CA ALA A 224 10.92 8.80 -0.96
C ALA A 224 11.62 9.47 0.21
N THR A 225 11.43 10.78 0.35
CA THR A 225 12.01 11.60 1.43
C THR A 225 10.96 12.13 2.40
N LEU A 226 9.68 12.00 2.05
CA LEU A 226 8.58 12.55 2.86
C LEU A 226 7.94 11.45 3.72
N PRO A 227 7.35 11.85 4.88
CA PRO A 227 6.92 10.90 5.91
C PRO A 227 5.75 9.99 5.49
N LYS A 228 4.88 10.48 4.60
CA LYS A 228 3.77 9.69 4.05
C LYS A 228 4.15 9.18 2.65
N GLN A 229 3.74 7.95 2.36
CA GLN A 229 3.96 7.32 1.06
C GLN A 229 2.65 6.80 0.50
N VAL A 230 2.37 7.10 -0.76
CA VAL A 230 1.12 6.74 -1.43
C VAL A 230 1.42 6.24 -2.84
N LEU A 231 0.68 5.22 -3.28
CA LEU A 231 0.57 4.82 -4.68
C LEU A 231 -0.87 5.04 -5.15
N LEU A 232 -1.04 5.77 -6.24
CA LEU A 232 -2.31 5.87 -6.96
C LEU A 232 -2.20 5.08 -8.26
N ILE A 233 -3.08 4.12 -8.45
CA ILE A 233 -3.10 3.25 -9.63
C ILE A 233 -4.38 3.52 -10.41
N VAL A 234 -4.26 3.74 -11.71
CA VAL A 234 -5.40 3.86 -12.63
C VAL A 234 -5.25 2.82 -13.73
N SER A 235 -6.19 1.90 -13.82
CA SER A 235 -6.21 0.82 -14.81
C SER A 235 -7.63 0.50 -15.24
N ASP A 236 -7.81 -0.09 -16.42
CA ASP A 236 -9.10 -0.53 -16.95
C ASP A 236 -9.18 -2.04 -17.20
N GLY A 237 -8.18 -2.81 -16.76
CA GLY A 237 -8.11 -4.24 -16.99
C GLY A 237 -7.50 -5.05 -15.86
N ALA A 238 -7.64 -6.37 -15.99
CA ALA A 238 -6.95 -7.31 -15.14
C ALA A 238 -5.50 -7.50 -15.59
N ASP A 239 -4.63 -7.81 -14.63
CA ASP A 239 -3.26 -8.21 -14.93
C ASP A 239 -3.23 -9.43 -15.87
N ASN A 240 -2.41 -9.36 -16.91
CA ASN A 240 -2.25 -10.44 -17.87
C ASN A 240 -0.81 -10.58 -18.41
N ALA A 241 0.12 -9.79 -17.89
CA ALA A 241 1.50 -9.77 -18.37
C ALA A 241 2.57 -9.72 -17.26
N SER A 242 2.19 -9.55 -16.01
CA SER A 242 3.16 -9.53 -14.91
C SER A 242 3.85 -10.89 -14.72
N ARG A 243 5.08 -10.84 -14.26
CA ARG A 243 5.85 -12.01 -13.80
C ARG A 243 5.55 -12.33 -12.34
N LEU A 244 5.25 -11.29 -11.56
CA LEU A 244 4.85 -11.41 -10.17
C LEU A 244 3.36 -11.75 -10.08
N SER A 245 3.01 -12.49 -9.05
CA SER A 245 1.62 -12.69 -8.64
C SER A 245 1.12 -11.47 -7.84
N GLU A 246 -0.20 -11.33 -7.71
CA GLU A 246 -0.85 -10.35 -6.85
C GLU A 246 -0.29 -10.38 -5.43
N GLN A 247 -0.18 -11.58 -4.84
CA GLN A 247 0.33 -11.76 -3.47
C GLN A 247 1.78 -11.32 -3.30
N GLU A 248 2.64 -11.56 -4.32
CA GLU A 248 4.02 -11.10 -4.29
C GLU A 248 4.11 -9.57 -4.37
N ALA A 249 3.28 -8.93 -5.21
CA ALA A 249 3.21 -7.47 -5.30
C ALA A 249 2.73 -6.84 -3.99
N ILE A 250 1.64 -7.35 -3.40
CA ILE A 250 1.12 -6.89 -2.09
C ILE A 250 2.19 -7.07 -1.00
N ARG A 251 2.83 -8.24 -0.95
CA ARG A 251 3.92 -8.49 0.00
C ARG A 251 5.06 -7.50 -0.18
N ARG A 252 5.41 -7.16 -1.42
CA ARG A 252 6.47 -6.17 -1.71
C ARG A 252 6.12 -4.80 -1.14
N VAL A 253 4.89 -4.34 -1.38
CA VAL A 253 4.36 -3.10 -0.81
C VAL A 253 4.42 -3.13 0.71
N GLN A 254 3.90 -4.16 1.35
CA GLN A 254 3.85 -4.29 2.82
C GLN A 254 5.23 -4.38 3.46
N ASN A 255 6.22 -4.99 2.77
CA ASN A 255 7.60 -5.10 3.24
C ASN A 255 8.35 -3.77 3.31
N LEU A 256 7.92 -2.75 2.62
CA LEU A 256 8.62 -1.46 2.51
C LEU A 256 8.18 -0.42 3.53
N GLY A 257 7.48 -0.82 4.57
CA GLY A 257 6.89 0.08 5.55
C GLY A 257 5.49 0.55 5.18
N GLY A 258 5.02 0.11 4.00
CA GLY A 258 3.66 0.16 3.51
C GLY A 258 3.19 1.52 3.01
N PRO A 259 3.46 1.91 1.74
CA PRO A 259 2.68 2.95 1.12
C PRO A 259 1.20 2.55 1.11
N VAL A 260 0.32 3.53 1.30
CA VAL A 260 -1.12 3.36 1.12
C VAL A 260 -1.40 3.32 -0.38
N VAL A 261 -2.14 2.31 -0.84
CA VAL A 261 -2.45 2.13 -2.27
C VAL A 261 -3.90 2.51 -2.55
N TYR A 262 -4.12 3.50 -3.39
CA TYR A 262 -5.43 3.85 -3.95
C TYR A 262 -5.53 3.32 -5.37
N THR A 263 -6.67 2.77 -5.73
CA THR A 263 -6.91 2.26 -7.08
C THR A 263 -8.15 2.88 -7.70
N ILE A 264 -8.10 3.18 -9.00
CA ILE A 264 -9.24 3.61 -9.80
C ILE A 264 -9.38 2.64 -10.97
N GLY A 265 -10.40 1.77 -10.89
CA GLY A 265 -10.69 0.77 -11.91
C GLY A 265 -11.73 1.25 -12.91
N LEU A 266 -11.32 1.53 -14.14
CA LEU A 266 -12.21 2.01 -15.22
C LEU A 266 -12.89 0.85 -15.94
N LEU A 267 -13.61 -0.01 -15.20
CA LEU A 267 -14.09 -1.32 -15.61
C LEU A 267 -15.48 -1.32 -16.27
N TYR A 268 -16.09 -0.18 -16.52
CA TYR A 268 -17.46 -0.05 -17.00
C TYR A 268 -17.69 -0.61 -18.41
N ASP A 269 -16.61 -0.80 -19.20
CA ASP A 269 -16.68 -1.39 -20.55
C ASP A 269 -16.21 -2.86 -20.60
N SER A 270 -15.81 -3.44 -19.46
CA SER A 270 -15.25 -4.79 -19.37
C SER A 270 -16.33 -5.87 -19.41
N ASP A 271 -16.01 -7.05 -19.95
CA ASP A 271 -16.88 -8.20 -19.77
C ASP A 271 -16.92 -8.66 -18.30
N ALA A 272 -17.93 -9.48 -17.94
CA ALA A 272 -18.17 -9.84 -16.54
C ALA A 272 -17.00 -10.60 -15.88
N ARG A 273 -16.23 -11.38 -16.63
CA ARG A 273 -15.09 -12.15 -16.09
C ARG A 273 -13.87 -11.27 -15.90
N GLU A 274 -13.61 -10.38 -16.84
CA GLU A 274 -12.54 -9.41 -16.77
C GLU A 274 -12.82 -8.41 -15.64
N TYR A 275 -14.05 -7.89 -15.58
CA TYR A 275 -14.51 -7.04 -14.48
C TYR A 275 -14.23 -7.68 -13.13
N GLN A 276 -14.66 -8.91 -12.91
CA GLN A 276 -14.50 -9.60 -11.62
C GLN A 276 -13.02 -9.72 -11.23
N ARG A 277 -12.16 -10.16 -12.15
CA ARG A 277 -10.72 -10.33 -11.89
C ARG A 277 -10.04 -8.99 -11.59
N ALA A 278 -10.30 -7.97 -12.43
CA ALA A 278 -9.70 -6.65 -12.23
C ALA A 278 -10.21 -5.99 -10.95
N HIS A 279 -11.52 -6.11 -10.67
CA HIS A 279 -12.13 -5.59 -9.44
C HIS A 279 -11.51 -6.22 -8.20
N GLU A 280 -11.41 -7.55 -8.13
CA GLU A 280 -10.83 -8.26 -6.99
C GLU A 280 -9.36 -7.85 -6.76
N ALA A 281 -8.56 -7.79 -7.82
CA ALA A 281 -7.15 -7.43 -7.74
C ALA A 281 -6.94 -5.97 -7.24
N LEU A 282 -7.67 -5.02 -7.82
CA LEU A 282 -7.59 -3.61 -7.44
C LEU A 282 -8.11 -3.38 -6.01
N GLN A 283 -9.18 -4.08 -5.64
CA GLN A 283 -9.75 -4.04 -4.28
C GLN A 283 -8.75 -4.60 -3.27
N SER A 284 -8.13 -5.77 -3.54
CA SER A 284 -7.12 -6.37 -2.65
C SER A 284 -5.92 -5.46 -2.43
N LEU A 285 -5.38 -4.86 -3.50
CA LEU A 285 -4.24 -3.94 -3.42
C LEU A 285 -4.53 -2.76 -2.48
N SER A 286 -5.72 -2.20 -2.56
CA SER A 286 -6.13 -1.09 -1.69
C SER A 286 -6.42 -1.56 -0.26
N ASP A 287 -7.22 -2.60 -0.07
CA ASP A 287 -7.65 -3.08 1.24
C ASP A 287 -6.48 -3.52 2.12
N ASP A 288 -5.51 -4.24 1.54
CA ASP A 288 -4.37 -4.76 2.28
C ASP A 288 -3.38 -3.68 2.73
N THR A 289 -3.46 -2.50 2.12
CA THR A 289 -2.59 -1.35 2.40
C THR A 289 -3.28 -0.21 3.13
N GLY A 290 -4.60 -0.28 3.31
CA GLY A 290 -5.41 0.71 4.01
C GLY A 290 -5.91 1.87 3.16
N GLY A 291 -5.84 1.75 1.83
CA GLY A 291 -6.41 2.71 0.89
C GLY A 291 -7.84 2.37 0.47
N LEU A 292 -8.25 2.92 -0.67
CA LEU A 292 -9.57 2.71 -1.27
C LEU A 292 -9.45 2.33 -2.73
N ALA A 293 -10.34 1.44 -3.16
CA ALA A 293 -10.58 1.15 -4.56
C ALA A 293 -11.87 1.84 -5.03
N TYR A 294 -11.78 2.55 -6.14
CA TYR A 294 -12.88 3.25 -6.77
C TYR A 294 -13.20 2.61 -8.12
N PHE A 295 -14.48 2.42 -8.38
CA PHE A 295 -14.96 1.85 -9.63
C PHE A 295 -16.00 2.78 -10.26
N PRO A 296 -15.56 3.85 -10.97
CA PRO A 296 -16.47 4.80 -11.61
C PRO A 296 -17.31 4.13 -12.69
N ARG A 297 -18.53 4.64 -12.86
CA ARG A 297 -19.46 4.17 -13.90
C ARG A 297 -19.21 4.84 -15.25
N SER A 298 -18.43 5.91 -15.25
CA SER A 298 -18.06 6.67 -16.44
C SER A 298 -16.80 7.49 -16.22
N LEU A 299 -16.14 7.92 -17.30
CA LEU A 299 -15.00 8.84 -17.23
C LEU A 299 -15.32 10.17 -16.53
N GLY A 300 -16.58 10.61 -16.58
CA GLY A 300 -16.99 11.86 -15.94
C GLY A 300 -16.88 11.87 -14.41
N GLU A 301 -16.79 10.69 -13.78
CA GLU A 301 -16.63 10.57 -12.33
C GLU A 301 -15.18 10.61 -11.86
N VAL A 302 -14.20 10.40 -12.77
CA VAL A 302 -12.78 10.22 -12.43
C VAL A 302 -12.19 11.46 -11.75
N ASP A 303 -12.55 12.65 -12.24
CA ASP A 303 -12.07 13.92 -11.67
C ASP A 303 -12.56 14.14 -10.23
N LYS A 304 -13.82 13.80 -9.96
CA LYS A 304 -14.38 13.83 -8.61
C LYS A 304 -13.66 12.84 -7.69
N ILE A 305 -13.45 11.61 -8.16
CA ILE A 305 -12.73 10.57 -7.41
C ILE A 305 -11.29 11.02 -7.10
N ALA A 306 -10.59 11.64 -8.06
CA ALA A 306 -9.26 12.18 -7.84
C ALA A 306 -9.25 13.22 -6.70
N SER A 307 -10.27 14.07 -6.62
CA SER A 307 -10.43 15.02 -5.53
C SER A 307 -10.72 14.32 -4.18
N GLU A 308 -11.57 13.30 -4.17
CA GLU A 308 -11.85 12.49 -2.96
C GLU A 308 -10.59 11.76 -2.47
N VAL A 309 -9.77 11.22 -3.36
CA VAL A 309 -8.47 10.61 -3.02
C VAL A 309 -7.53 11.64 -2.39
N ALA A 310 -7.43 12.84 -2.98
CA ALA A 310 -6.60 13.91 -2.42
C ALA A 310 -7.05 14.31 -1.01
N GLU A 311 -8.35 14.38 -0.79
CA GLU A 311 -8.96 14.70 0.50
C GLU A 311 -8.71 13.58 1.53
N ASP A 312 -8.90 12.31 1.15
CA ASP A 312 -8.63 11.16 2.00
C ASP A 312 -7.16 11.09 2.42
N ILE A 313 -6.22 11.34 1.51
CA ILE A 313 -4.78 11.36 1.81
C ILE A 313 -4.44 12.42 2.87
N ARG A 314 -5.08 13.60 2.83
CA ARG A 314 -4.81 14.70 3.78
C ARG A 314 -5.41 14.45 5.15
N ASN A 315 -6.59 13.82 5.22
CA ASN A 315 -7.38 13.65 6.44
C ASN A 315 -7.03 12.38 7.24
N GLN A 316 -5.84 11.81 7.03
CA GLN A 316 -5.38 10.63 7.76
C GLN A 316 -4.81 10.97 9.12
N TYR A 317 -5.19 10.18 10.12
CA TYR A 317 -4.48 10.09 11.39
C TYR A 317 -3.23 9.24 11.24
N THR A 318 -2.13 9.67 11.81
CA THR A 318 -0.92 8.86 11.93
C THR A 318 -0.75 8.45 13.39
N ILE A 319 -0.81 7.14 13.65
CA ILE A 319 -0.72 6.53 14.97
C ILE A 319 0.57 5.73 15.04
N GLY A 320 1.41 6.02 16.04
CA GLY A 320 2.61 5.26 16.28
C GLY A 320 2.49 4.41 17.55
N TYR A 321 3.06 3.20 17.53
CA TYR A 321 3.21 2.35 18.70
C TYR A 321 4.52 1.55 18.62
N HIS A 322 5.03 1.13 19.77
CA HIS A 322 6.13 0.17 19.84
C HIS A 322 5.56 -1.22 20.02
N SER A 323 5.87 -2.11 19.09
CA SER A 323 5.38 -3.48 19.16
C SER A 323 5.93 -4.18 20.41
N THR A 324 5.04 -4.86 21.16
CA THR A 324 5.42 -5.71 22.31
C THR A 324 6.14 -6.98 21.88
N ARG A 325 6.10 -7.33 20.58
CA ARG A 325 6.78 -8.46 19.99
C ARG A 325 8.05 -8.00 19.30
N SER A 326 9.21 -8.56 19.64
CA SER A 326 10.49 -8.18 19.04
C SER A 326 10.48 -8.30 17.52
N ALA A 327 11.00 -7.28 16.82
CA ALA A 327 11.17 -7.29 15.37
C ALA A 327 12.09 -8.41 14.88
N SER A 328 13.04 -8.87 15.72
CA SER A 328 13.97 -9.96 15.41
C SER A 328 13.28 -11.31 15.13
N LEU A 329 12.04 -11.49 15.62
CA LEU A 329 11.25 -12.69 15.35
C LEU A 329 10.68 -12.70 13.92
N GLY A 330 10.74 -11.56 13.19
CA GLY A 330 10.21 -11.44 11.84
C GLY A 330 8.73 -11.81 11.72
N GLY A 331 8.33 -12.19 10.51
CA GLY A 331 7.00 -12.69 10.21
C GLY A 331 5.97 -11.60 9.94
N TYR A 332 4.81 -12.03 9.43
CA TYR A 332 3.65 -11.16 9.21
C TYR A 332 2.93 -10.91 10.52
N ARG A 333 2.48 -9.69 10.75
CA ARG A 333 1.74 -9.24 11.93
C ARG A 333 0.43 -8.62 11.51
N VAL A 334 -0.65 -9.19 12.02
CA VAL A 334 -2.00 -8.72 11.73
C VAL A 334 -2.30 -7.51 12.60
N LEU A 335 -2.87 -6.48 11.99
CA LEU A 335 -3.23 -5.23 12.65
C LEU A 335 -4.75 -5.09 12.72
N HIS A 336 -5.22 -4.57 13.84
CA HIS A 336 -6.59 -4.15 14.03
C HIS A 336 -6.60 -2.81 14.76
N VAL A 337 -7.36 -1.85 14.24
CA VAL A 337 -7.52 -0.53 14.83
C VAL A 337 -9.00 -0.22 14.94
N GLU A 338 -9.42 0.22 16.12
CA GLU A 338 -10.76 0.72 16.38
C GLU A 338 -10.71 2.18 16.82
N ALA A 339 -11.72 2.93 16.45
CA ALA A 339 -11.98 4.25 16.98
C ALA A 339 -13.33 4.26 17.71
N VAL A 340 -13.37 4.83 18.91
CA VAL A 340 -14.56 4.95 19.74
C VAL A 340 -14.59 6.36 20.32
N SER A 341 -15.65 7.12 19.99
CA SER A 341 -15.82 8.47 20.49
C SER A 341 -17.25 8.67 21.02
N PRO A 342 -17.44 9.39 22.13
CA PRO A 342 -18.76 9.68 22.65
C PRO A 342 -19.61 10.59 21.72
N HIS A 343 -18.95 11.28 20.80
CA HIS A 343 -19.57 12.22 19.85
C HIS A 343 -20.09 11.54 18.58
N HIS A 344 -19.64 10.31 18.29
CA HIS A 344 -19.96 9.56 17.07
C HIS A 344 -20.54 8.19 17.42
N ARG A 345 -21.66 7.81 16.77
CA ARG A 345 -22.37 6.55 17.09
C ARG A 345 -21.64 5.31 16.60
N LYS A 346 -21.08 5.39 15.40
CA LYS A 346 -20.35 4.29 14.76
C LYS A 346 -19.23 4.86 13.92
N LEU A 347 -18.04 4.39 14.18
CA LEU A 347 -16.84 4.75 13.43
C LEU A 347 -16.28 3.54 12.70
N THR A 348 -15.81 3.74 11.49
CA THR A 348 -15.09 2.73 10.72
C THR A 348 -13.68 3.23 10.45
N VAL A 349 -12.70 2.45 10.89
CA VAL A 349 -11.28 2.78 10.69
C VAL A 349 -10.75 1.98 9.51
N ARG A 350 -10.11 2.66 8.56
CA ARG A 350 -9.36 2.06 7.47
C ARG A 350 -7.87 2.25 7.73
N THR A 351 -7.14 1.17 7.71
CA THR A 351 -5.68 1.13 7.81
C THR A 351 -5.17 -0.16 7.19
N ARG A 352 -3.86 -0.31 7.02
CA ARG A 352 -3.28 -1.56 6.51
C ARG A 352 -3.65 -2.74 7.40
N ARG A 353 -3.92 -3.89 6.79
CA ARG A 353 -4.30 -5.12 7.51
C ARG A 353 -3.16 -5.75 8.29
N GLY A 354 -1.92 -5.42 7.96
CA GLY A 354 -0.74 -5.93 8.63
C GLY A 354 0.56 -5.46 7.97
N TYR A 355 1.67 -5.97 8.49
CA TYR A 355 3.00 -5.69 7.96
C TYR A 355 3.97 -6.84 8.25
N TYR A 356 5.08 -6.87 7.52
CA TYR A 356 6.17 -7.79 7.80
C TYR A 356 7.20 -7.11 8.71
N ALA A 357 7.40 -7.66 9.91
CA ALA A 357 8.43 -7.17 10.82
C ALA A 357 9.81 -7.48 10.25
N LYS A 358 10.68 -6.47 10.15
CA LYS A 358 12.07 -6.63 9.69
C LYS A 358 13.01 -6.54 10.86
N PRO A 359 13.96 -7.49 11.01
CA PRO A 359 15.04 -7.31 11.94
C PRO A 359 15.93 -6.13 11.48
N GLY A 360 15.99 -5.08 12.30
CA GLY A 360 17.10 -4.12 12.25
C GLY A 360 17.12 -3.03 11.18
N VAL A 361 15.98 -2.57 10.63
CA VAL A 361 15.98 -1.32 9.83
C VAL A 361 15.77 -0.12 10.77
N VAL A 362 16.86 0.53 11.12
CA VAL A 362 16.81 1.84 11.80
C VAL A 362 16.31 2.87 10.79
N ASN A 363 15.08 3.33 10.91
CA ASN A 363 14.68 4.58 10.27
C ASN A 363 15.48 5.70 10.93
N GLN A 364 16.49 6.23 10.22
CA GLN A 364 17.18 7.47 10.61
C GLN A 364 16.17 8.61 10.53
N THR A 365 15.43 8.82 11.61
CA THR A 365 14.63 10.03 11.78
C THR A 365 15.58 11.14 12.22
N ALA A 366 15.80 12.10 11.31
CA ALA A 366 16.27 13.48 11.53
C ALA A 366 17.02 13.73 12.86
N GLN A 367 18.34 13.71 12.80
CA GLN A 367 19.16 14.43 13.79
C GLN A 367 18.82 15.93 13.68
N GLY A 368 18.06 16.42 14.64
CA GLY A 368 17.94 17.85 14.88
C GLY A 368 19.32 18.41 15.18
N SER A 369 19.83 19.25 14.29
CA SER A 369 21.03 20.04 14.52
C SER A 369 20.80 20.97 15.71
N SER A 370 21.23 20.55 16.89
CA SER A 370 21.42 21.45 18.03
C SER A 370 22.74 22.18 17.81
N THR A 371 22.67 23.38 17.30
CA THR A 371 23.77 24.34 17.30
C THR A 371 24.06 24.74 18.77
N PRO A 372 25.26 24.58 19.28
CA PRO A 372 25.58 25.08 20.63
C PRO A 372 25.61 26.61 20.62
N PRO A 373 25.21 27.27 21.73
CA PRO A 373 25.28 28.72 21.82
C PRO A 373 26.73 29.19 21.85
N PRO A 374 27.03 30.40 21.32
CA PRO A 374 28.37 30.97 21.35
C PRO A 374 28.78 31.28 22.80
N SER A 375 29.94 30.78 23.18
CA SER A 375 30.62 31.15 24.44
C SER A 375 31.08 32.60 24.39
N GLN A 376 30.70 33.37 25.44
CA GLN A 376 31.30 34.67 25.76
C GLN A 376 32.64 34.47 26.47
#